data_461fa40cbb90082d0d1c5958ee4f8390
#
_entry.id   461fa40cbb90082d0d1c5958ee4f8390
#
_cell.length_a   1.000
_cell.length_b   1.000
_cell.length_c   1.000
_cell.angle_alpha   90.00
_cell.angle_beta   90.00
_cell.angle_gamma   90.00
#
_symmetry.space_group_name_H-M   'P 1'
#
loop_
_entity.id
_entity.type
_entity.pdbx_description
1 polymer ?
#
loop_
_entity_poly.entity_id
_entity_poly.type
_entity_poly.pdbx_seq_one_letter_code
_entity_poly.pdbx_strand_id
1 'polypeptide(L)'
;MSSRRFYAESVLVKKDGRVVSVPVARTFSSRLRGLMGRASLGEEEGLFLAKCSRVHCCFMRFPIDVLYLDSNLRGIEVETLLPWQLGKKVKGACHVLEMPAGYFDGIVPSSVQLIKK
;
A
#
# COMPACT_ATOMS: atom_id res chain seq x y z
N MET A 1 12.30 10.93 -6.92
CA MET A 1 12.19 10.31 -6.87
C MET A 1 12.35 9.30 -7.00
N SER A 2 12.80 9.12 -6.85
CA SER A 2 13.02 8.21 -7.10
C SER A 2 12.69 6.87 -6.74
N SER A 3 11.77 6.54 -5.84
CA SER A 3 11.34 5.19 -5.56
C SER A 3 10.82 4.48 -6.80
N ARG A 4 10.29 5.21 -7.74
CA ARG A 4 9.77 4.61 -8.98
C ARG A 4 10.82 3.96 -9.85
N ARG A 5 12.10 4.26 -9.63
CA ARG A 5 13.18 3.62 -10.39
C ARG A 5 13.24 2.12 -10.17
N PHE A 6 12.79 1.66 -9.03
CA PHE A 6 12.92 0.26 -8.63
C PHE A 6 11.70 -0.57 -8.97
N TYR A 7 10.69 0.04 -9.58
CA TYR A 7 9.42 -0.63 -9.79
C TYR A 7 8.99 -0.49 -11.25
N ALA A 8 8.70 -1.62 -11.88
CA ALA A 8 8.30 -1.67 -13.28
C ALA A 8 6.81 -1.42 -13.49
N GLU A 9 6.02 -1.50 -12.45
CA GLU A 9 4.58 -1.42 -12.54
C GLU A 9 4.00 -0.42 -11.55
N SER A 10 2.80 0.06 -11.86
CA SER A 10 2.05 0.91 -10.96
C SER A 10 0.61 0.43 -10.91
N VAL A 11 -0.08 0.76 -9.82
CA VAL A 11 -1.52 0.61 -9.73
C VAL A 11 -2.14 1.99 -9.67
N LEU A 12 -3.34 2.12 -10.21
CA LEU A 12 -4.12 3.34 -10.05
C LEU A 12 -5.06 3.17 -8.87
N VAL A 13 -5.01 4.14 -7.98
CA VAL A 13 -5.89 4.19 -6.81
C VAL A 13 -6.86 5.33 -7.04
N LYS A 14 -8.16 5.02 -7.03
CA LYS A 14 -9.19 6.02 -7.27
C LYS A 14 -9.89 6.34 -5.96
N LYS A 15 -9.93 7.62 -5.62
CA LYS A 15 -10.59 8.08 -4.41
C LYS A 15 -11.13 9.49 -4.64
N ASP A 16 -12.42 9.68 -4.37
CA ASP A 16 -13.07 11.00 -4.46
C ASP A 16 -12.85 11.67 -5.82
N GLY A 17 -12.92 10.88 -6.89
CA GLY A 17 -12.72 11.40 -8.24
C GLY A 17 -11.27 11.64 -8.61
N ARG A 18 -10.33 11.47 -7.68
CA ARG A 18 -8.90 11.61 -7.95
C ARG A 18 -8.29 10.26 -8.23
N VAL A 19 -7.30 10.26 -9.13
CA VAL A 19 -6.59 9.05 -9.49
C VAL A 19 -5.11 9.23 -9.18
N VAL A 20 -4.56 8.31 -8.39
CA VAL A 20 -3.17 8.35 -7.97
C VAL A 20 -2.46 7.11 -8.47
N SER A 21 -1.27 7.28 -9.03
CA SER A 21 -0.45 6.18 -9.50
C SER A 21 0.56 5.81 -8.40
N VAL A 22 0.58 4.55 -8.02
CA VAL A 22 1.40 4.04 -6.91
C VAL A 22 2.27 2.91 -7.42
N PRO A 23 3.59 2.92 -7.12
CA PRO A 23 4.47 1.84 -7.60
C PRO A 23 4.15 0.51 -6.96
N VAL A 24 4.47 -0.57 -7.69
CA VAL A 24 4.23 -1.95 -7.26
C VAL A 24 5.54 -2.61 -6.86
N ALA A 25 5.61 -3.13 -5.64
CA ALA A 25 6.73 -3.92 -5.14
C ALA A 25 6.37 -5.40 -5.24
N ARG A 26 7.06 -6.14 -6.11
CA ARG A 26 6.77 -7.56 -6.35
C ARG A 26 7.80 -8.51 -5.76
N THR A 27 9.04 -8.07 -5.65
CA THR A 27 10.11 -8.94 -5.15
C THR A 27 10.18 -8.86 -3.63
N PHE A 28 10.76 -9.89 -3.01
CA PHE A 28 10.97 -9.88 -1.57
C PHE A 28 11.77 -8.65 -1.13
N SER A 29 12.85 -8.34 -1.84
CA SER A 29 13.70 -7.20 -1.47
C SER A 29 12.97 -5.86 -1.65
N SER A 30 12.16 -5.69 -2.69
CA SER A 30 11.44 -4.44 -2.88
C SER A 30 10.34 -4.28 -1.84
N ARG A 31 9.65 -5.36 -1.45
CA ARG A 31 8.64 -5.30 -0.38
C ARG A 31 9.28 -5.00 0.96
N LEU A 32 10.45 -5.60 1.23
CA LEU A 32 11.15 -5.38 2.48
C LEU A 32 11.62 -3.93 2.59
N ARG A 33 12.12 -3.38 1.48
CA ARG A 33 12.54 -1.99 1.46
C ARG A 33 11.37 -1.04 1.64
N GLY A 34 10.30 -1.29 0.88
CA GLY A 34 9.04 -0.55 0.99
C GLY A 34 9.18 0.91 1.36
N LEU A 35 8.51 1.31 2.42
CA LEU A 35 8.57 2.67 2.96
C LEU A 35 9.55 2.80 4.12
N MET A 36 10.32 1.75 4.36
CA MET A 36 11.27 1.70 5.45
C MET A 36 12.32 2.80 5.32
N GLY A 37 12.60 3.48 6.42
CA GLY A 37 13.61 4.53 6.44
C GLY A 37 13.12 5.90 5.98
N ARG A 38 11.93 6.01 5.44
CA ARG A 38 11.39 7.32 5.06
C ARG A 38 10.93 8.07 6.31
N ALA A 39 11.00 9.38 6.25
CA ALA A 39 10.56 10.24 7.34
C ALA A 39 9.07 10.52 7.29
N SER A 40 8.48 10.54 6.08
CA SER A 40 7.06 10.83 5.89
C SER A 40 6.62 10.39 4.51
N LEU A 41 5.29 10.42 4.29
CA LEU A 41 4.69 10.23 2.98
C LEU A 41 3.93 11.49 2.61
N GLY A 42 4.04 11.89 1.34
CA GLY A 42 3.17 12.93 0.79
C GLY A 42 1.74 12.41 0.68
N GLU A 43 0.80 13.33 0.46
CA GLU A 43 -0.63 13.02 0.45
C GLU A 43 -1.04 11.93 -0.54
N GLU A 44 -0.30 11.82 -1.64
CA GLU A 44 -0.64 10.88 -2.70
C GLU A 44 0.49 9.88 -2.96
N GLU A 45 1.38 9.72 -2.00
CA GLU A 45 2.45 8.74 -2.11
C GLU A 45 2.05 7.46 -1.40
N GLY A 46 2.40 6.33 -2.01
CA GLY A 46 2.10 5.05 -1.40
C GLY A 46 2.91 3.94 -2.04
N LEU A 47 2.56 2.71 -1.70
CA LEU A 47 3.25 1.54 -2.22
C LEU A 47 2.29 0.36 -2.26
N PHE A 48 2.25 -0.33 -3.39
CA PHE A 48 1.45 -1.54 -3.54
C PHE A 48 2.36 -2.75 -3.37
N LEU A 49 2.09 -3.56 -2.34
CA LEU A 49 2.86 -4.76 -2.05
C LEU A 49 2.14 -5.96 -2.67
N ALA A 50 2.62 -6.41 -3.82
CA ALA A 50 2.02 -7.53 -4.53
C ALA A 50 2.37 -8.85 -3.84
N LYS A 51 1.40 -9.75 -3.78
CA LYS A 51 1.57 -11.08 -3.18
C LYS A 51 2.05 -10.98 -1.73
N CYS A 52 1.49 -10.04 -1.01
CA CYS A 52 1.79 -9.81 0.39
C CYS A 52 0.47 -9.74 1.14
N SER A 53 0.28 -10.58 2.14
CA SER A 53 -0.98 -10.66 2.86
C SER A 53 -0.91 -10.05 4.26
N ARG A 54 0.26 -9.59 4.67
CA ARG A 54 0.44 -9.05 6.00
C ARG A 54 1.54 -8.00 6.02
N VAL A 55 1.40 -7.00 6.86
CA VAL A 55 2.29 -5.85 6.92
C VAL A 55 2.94 -5.71 8.29
N HIS A 56 4.22 -5.34 8.30
CA HIS A 56 4.92 -4.92 9.51
C HIS A 56 5.30 -3.46 9.34
N CYS A 57 5.07 -2.66 10.37
CA CYS A 57 5.54 -1.28 10.38
C CYS A 57 6.85 -1.13 11.15
N CYS A 58 7.71 -2.15 11.07
CA CYS A 58 9.05 -2.07 11.62
C CYS A 58 9.87 -1.07 10.81
N PHE A 59 10.64 -0.24 11.48
CA PHE A 59 11.48 0.78 10.85
C PHE A 59 10.71 1.90 10.16
N MET A 60 9.38 1.90 10.25
CA MET A 60 8.56 3.03 9.79
C MET A 60 8.64 4.15 10.81
N ARG A 61 8.62 5.39 10.35
CA ARG A 61 8.68 6.56 11.23
C ARG A 61 7.37 7.32 11.33
N PHE A 62 6.34 6.84 10.65
CA PHE A 62 5.05 7.53 10.57
C PHE A 62 3.95 6.50 10.44
N PRO A 63 2.72 6.86 10.81
CA PRO A 63 1.60 5.95 10.62
C PRO A 63 1.23 5.85 9.14
N ILE A 64 0.62 4.72 8.76
CA ILE A 64 0.15 4.51 7.40
C ILE A 64 -1.24 3.88 7.44
N ASP A 65 -2.00 4.12 6.38
CA ASP A 65 -3.22 3.39 6.12
C ASP A 65 -2.89 2.20 5.24
N VAL A 66 -3.51 1.08 5.52
CA VAL A 66 -3.27 -0.17 4.81
C VAL A 66 -4.60 -0.68 4.29
N LEU A 67 -4.67 -0.93 2.99
CA LEU A 67 -5.81 -1.57 2.35
C LEU A 67 -5.41 -3.00 1.98
N TYR A 68 -6.18 -3.97 2.46
CA TYR A 68 -5.99 -5.37 2.10
C TYR A 68 -6.88 -5.70 0.91
N LEU A 69 -6.30 -6.38 -0.08
CA LEU A 69 -6.98 -6.69 -1.33
C LEU A 69 -6.92 -8.19 -1.62
N ASP A 70 -7.95 -8.71 -2.27
CA ASP A 70 -7.95 -10.10 -2.72
C ASP A 70 -7.19 -10.24 -4.03
N SER A 71 -7.17 -11.45 -4.59
CA SER A 71 -6.46 -11.76 -5.83
C SER A 71 -7.00 -11.02 -7.03
N ASN A 72 -8.23 -10.52 -6.95
CA ASN A 72 -8.86 -9.75 -8.03
C ASN A 72 -8.77 -8.24 -7.80
N LEU A 73 -7.92 -7.82 -6.85
CA LEU A 73 -7.71 -6.42 -6.50
C LEU A 73 -8.95 -5.76 -5.93
N ARG A 74 -9.80 -6.53 -5.28
CA ARG A 74 -10.97 -6.00 -4.57
C ARG A 74 -10.60 -5.72 -3.13
N GLY A 75 -11.04 -4.58 -2.61
CA GLY A 75 -10.78 -4.21 -1.24
C GLY A 75 -11.53 -5.09 -0.25
N ILE A 76 -10.84 -5.52 0.80
CA ILE A 76 -11.41 -6.35 1.86
C ILE A 76 -11.53 -5.54 3.14
N GLU A 77 -10.46 -4.91 3.57
CA GLU A 77 -10.40 -4.23 4.86
C GLU A 77 -9.34 -3.14 4.84
N VAL A 78 -9.57 -2.10 5.64
CA VAL A 78 -8.62 -0.99 5.82
C VAL A 78 -8.30 -0.89 7.30
N GLU A 79 -7.03 -0.61 7.62
CA GLU A 79 -6.65 -0.26 8.99
C GLU A 79 -5.53 0.77 8.96
N THR A 80 -5.38 1.49 10.06
CA THR A 80 -4.27 2.42 10.25
C THR A 80 -3.26 1.75 11.17
N LEU A 81 -2.01 1.69 10.74
CA LEU A 81 -0.92 1.13 11.53
C LEU A 81 0.03 2.21 11.99
N LEU A 82 0.37 2.19 13.27
CA LEU A 82 1.40 3.04 13.84
C LEU A 82 2.76 2.38 13.65
N PRO A 83 3.86 3.15 13.76
CA PRO A 83 5.20 2.56 13.69
C PRO A 83 5.33 1.37 14.64
N TRP A 84 5.99 0.31 14.18
CA TRP A 84 6.25 -0.92 14.94
C TRP A 84 5.05 -1.81 15.17
N GLN A 85 3.89 -1.46 14.62
CA GLN A 85 2.73 -2.35 14.71
C GLN A 85 2.77 -3.41 13.63
N LEU A 86 2.18 -4.56 13.93
CA LEU A 86 1.98 -5.64 12.99
C LEU A 86 0.55 -5.57 12.47
N GLY A 87 0.40 -5.62 11.15
CA GLY A 87 -0.91 -5.60 10.54
C GLY A 87 -1.73 -6.84 10.84
N LYS A 88 -3.03 -6.72 10.68
CA LYS A 88 -3.96 -7.83 10.88
C LYS A 88 -3.71 -8.96 9.91
N LYS A 89 -4.13 -10.15 10.30
CA LYS A 89 -4.29 -11.27 9.39
C LYS A 89 -5.69 -11.17 8.81
N VAL A 90 -5.79 -10.84 7.53
CA VAL A 90 -7.07 -10.64 6.86
C VAL A 90 -7.34 -11.81 5.94
N LYS A 91 -8.46 -12.52 6.16
CA LYS A 91 -8.82 -13.67 5.35
C LYS A 91 -9.04 -13.27 3.90
N GLY A 92 -8.40 -13.99 2.98
CA GLY A 92 -8.52 -13.71 1.55
C GLY A 92 -7.58 -12.65 1.03
N ALA A 93 -6.81 -12.01 1.90
CA ALA A 93 -5.87 -10.97 1.47
C ALA A 93 -4.73 -11.59 0.66
N CYS A 94 -4.46 -11.00 -0.50
CA CYS A 94 -3.35 -11.40 -1.38
C CYS A 94 -2.39 -10.27 -1.64
N HIS A 95 -2.86 -9.03 -1.52
CA HIS A 95 -2.08 -7.85 -1.80
C HIS A 95 -2.36 -6.78 -0.75
N VAL A 96 -1.44 -5.85 -0.60
CA VAL A 96 -1.57 -4.76 0.37
C VAL A 96 -1.20 -3.45 -0.31
N LEU A 97 -2.03 -2.43 -0.08
CA LEU A 97 -1.74 -1.07 -0.55
C LEU A 97 -1.50 -0.19 0.68
N GLU A 98 -0.31 0.40 0.74
CA GLU A 98 0.07 1.33 1.81
C GLU A 98 -0.06 2.76 1.31
N MET A 99 -0.78 3.58 2.06
CA MET A 99 -1.00 4.99 1.75
C MET A 99 -0.78 5.83 3.01
N PRO A 100 -0.72 7.16 2.90
CA PRO A 100 -0.59 8.00 4.10
C PRO A 100 -1.76 7.79 5.06
N ALA A 101 -1.51 7.91 6.35
CA ALA A 101 -2.54 7.75 7.37
C ALA A 101 -3.72 8.67 7.09
N GLY A 102 -4.91 8.13 7.21
CA GLY A 102 -6.15 8.86 6.93
C GLY A 102 -6.56 8.88 5.47
N TYR A 103 -5.73 8.34 4.57
CA TYR A 103 -6.03 8.38 3.15
C TYR A 103 -7.37 7.74 2.81
N PHE A 104 -7.66 6.58 3.39
CA PHE A 104 -8.90 5.86 3.10
C PHE A 104 -10.07 6.33 3.95
N ASP A 105 -9.79 7.08 5.03
CA ASP A 105 -10.81 7.63 5.91
C ASP A 105 -11.77 6.53 6.41
N GLY A 106 -11.23 5.34 6.69
CA GLY A 106 -12.01 4.21 7.17
C GLY A 106 -12.90 3.56 6.13
N ILE A 107 -12.85 4.02 4.87
CA ILE A 107 -13.72 3.50 3.80
C ILE A 107 -12.91 2.58 2.90
N VAL A 108 -13.42 1.37 2.69
CA VAL A 108 -12.77 0.37 1.83
C VAL A 108 -13.12 0.65 0.37
N PRO A 109 -12.11 0.97 -0.48
CA PRO A 109 -12.38 1.10 -1.91
C PRO A 109 -12.79 -0.24 -2.51
N SER A 110 -13.66 -0.23 -3.51
CA SER A 110 -14.14 -1.47 -4.11
C SER A 110 -13.03 -2.22 -4.85
N SER A 111 -12.13 -1.50 -5.51
CA SER A 111 -11.01 -2.13 -6.21
C SER A 111 -9.96 -1.11 -6.60
N VAL A 112 -8.79 -1.61 -7.01
CA VAL A 112 -7.74 -0.80 -7.61
C VAL A 112 -7.42 -1.39 -8.98
N GLN A 113 -6.91 -0.57 -9.88
CA GLN A 113 -6.59 -1.00 -11.24
C GLN A 113 -5.08 -1.10 -11.40
N LEU A 114 -4.62 -2.25 -11.89
CA LEU A 114 -3.21 -2.48 -12.15
C LEU A 114 -2.83 -1.96 -13.53
N ILE A 115 -1.76 -1.19 -13.60
CA ILE A 115 -1.20 -0.70 -14.87
C ILE A 115 0.21 -1.21 -14.99
N LYS A 116 0.56 -1.71 -16.16
CA LYS A 116 1.94 -2.10 -16.47
C LYS A 116 2.59 -1.00 -17.27
N LYS A 117 3.85 -0.77 -16.97
CA LYS A 117 4.64 0.21 -17.70
C LYS A 117 5.60 -0.44 -18.66
#